data_204a33743a82734c13a734cea90260be
#
_entry.id   204a33743a82734c13a734cea90260be
#
_cell.length_a   1.000
_cell.length_b   1.000
_cell.length_c   1.000
_cell.angle_alpha   90.00
_cell.angle_beta   90.00
_cell.angle_gamma   90.00
#
_symmetry.space_group_name_H-M   'P 1'
#
loop_
_entity.id
_entity.type
_entity.pdbx_description
1 polymer ?
#
loop_
_entity_poly.entity_id
_entity_poly.type
_entity_poly.pdbx_seq_one_letter_code
_entity_poly.pdbx_strand_id
1 'polypeptide(L)'
;DVLNKAGELRSGDVLAGVAASSMQERVAAKQVLSELTLGDLREHPVVPYEDDAVTRIIQDAVHTPVYESIRNWSVGEFREFLLDGRTSSAAIERVRKGLTSEMAAAVSKIMSNADLIFAAKKMPVVVRSNNTVGLPGHFSSRLQPNDTRDEIPSIVAQVYEGLSYGAGDAVIGINPVTDTVENTKAMLNALWEIIERHQIPTQNCVLAHVTTQMEAIRQGANAGMIFQSIAGSEKGLREFGV
;
A
#
# COMPACT_ATOMS: atom_id res chain seq x y z
N ASP A 1 -2.68 -11.05 19.25
CA ASP A 1 -2.27 -12.44 18.97
C ASP A 1 -3.06 -13.09 17.85
N VAL A 2 -4.41 -13.17 17.92
CA VAL A 2 -5.26 -13.86 16.94
C VAL A 2 -5.04 -13.34 15.52
N LEU A 3 -5.03 -12.01 15.34
CA LEU A 3 -4.82 -11.37 14.06
C LEU A 3 -3.49 -11.78 13.40
N ASN A 4 -2.40 -11.83 14.17
CA ASN A 4 -1.08 -12.21 13.66
C ASN A 4 -1.04 -13.69 13.30
N LYS A 5 -1.53 -14.57 14.20
CA LYS A 5 -1.53 -16.03 14.00
C LYS A 5 -2.43 -16.49 12.86
N ALA A 6 -3.49 -15.75 12.52
CA ALA A 6 -4.34 -16.04 11.38
C ALA A 6 -3.68 -15.75 10.01
N GLY A 7 -2.55 -15.02 9.99
CA GLY A 7 -1.82 -14.66 8.78
C GLY A 7 -1.10 -15.82 8.11
N GLU A 8 -0.72 -15.64 6.84
CA GLU A 8 0.22 -16.53 6.17
C GLU A 8 1.61 -16.39 6.81
N LEU A 9 2.40 -17.48 6.81
CA LEU A 9 3.75 -17.45 7.34
C LEU A 9 4.63 -16.49 6.55
N ARG A 10 5.21 -15.52 7.25
CA ARG A 10 6.16 -14.55 6.72
C ARG A 10 7.40 -14.53 7.60
N SER A 11 8.57 -14.37 6.99
CA SER A 11 9.85 -14.41 7.71
C SER A 11 9.93 -13.37 8.85
N GLY A 12 9.41 -12.16 8.62
CA GLY A 12 9.38 -11.11 9.65
C GLY A 12 8.51 -11.50 10.85
N ASP A 13 7.32 -12.07 10.62
CA ASP A 13 6.41 -12.49 11.69
C ASP A 13 6.99 -13.67 12.48
N VAL A 14 7.68 -14.59 11.80
CA VAL A 14 8.39 -15.71 12.44
C VAL A 14 9.52 -15.20 13.31
N LEU A 15 10.35 -14.29 12.79
CA LEU A 15 11.47 -13.71 13.54
C LEU A 15 10.98 -12.90 14.76
N ALA A 16 9.87 -12.20 14.62
CA ALA A 16 9.24 -11.47 15.73
C ALA A 16 8.51 -12.37 16.73
N GLY A 17 8.38 -13.68 16.46
CA GLY A 17 7.70 -14.62 17.35
C GLY A 17 6.17 -14.44 17.42
N VAL A 18 5.56 -13.77 16.45
CA VAL A 18 4.12 -13.47 16.40
C VAL A 18 3.35 -14.38 15.45
N ALA A 19 4.03 -15.12 14.58
CA ALA A 19 3.43 -16.09 13.67
C ALA A 19 2.84 -17.30 14.41
N ALA A 20 1.88 -17.98 13.78
CA ALA A 20 1.42 -19.27 14.28
C ALA A 20 2.55 -20.30 14.24
N SER A 21 2.65 -21.10 15.30
CA SER A 21 3.66 -22.16 15.45
C SER A 21 3.36 -23.41 14.62
N SER A 22 2.10 -23.56 14.17
CA SER A 22 1.62 -24.70 13.39
C SER A 22 0.45 -24.31 12.48
N MET A 23 0.17 -25.16 11.49
CA MET A 23 -1.00 -25.01 10.62
C MET A 23 -2.31 -25.13 11.44
N GLN A 24 -2.35 -26.01 12.45
CA GLN A 24 -3.49 -26.18 13.33
C GLN A 24 -3.77 -24.89 14.12
N GLU A 25 -2.73 -24.26 14.69
CA GLU A 25 -2.86 -23.00 15.39
C GLU A 25 -3.36 -21.88 14.44
N ARG A 26 -2.85 -21.82 13.21
CA ARG A 26 -3.30 -20.86 12.23
C ARG A 26 -4.77 -21.03 11.86
N VAL A 27 -5.22 -22.28 11.64
CA VAL A 27 -6.63 -22.57 11.35
C VAL A 27 -7.52 -22.19 12.52
N ALA A 28 -7.14 -22.55 13.75
CA ALA A 28 -7.86 -22.15 14.95
C ALA A 28 -7.92 -20.62 15.10
N ALA A 29 -6.82 -19.92 14.84
CA ALA A 29 -6.80 -18.46 14.88
C ALA A 29 -7.71 -17.84 13.81
N LYS A 30 -7.78 -18.40 12.60
CA LYS A 30 -8.73 -17.95 11.55
C LYS A 30 -10.18 -18.15 11.98
N GLN A 31 -10.48 -19.26 12.62
CA GLN A 31 -11.83 -19.55 13.12
C GLN A 31 -12.23 -18.54 14.20
N VAL A 32 -11.39 -18.35 15.22
CA VAL A 32 -11.63 -17.34 16.26
C VAL A 32 -11.77 -15.95 15.66
N LEU A 33 -10.86 -15.57 14.72
CA LEU A 33 -10.90 -14.27 14.06
C LEU A 33 -12.21 -14.04 13.32
N SER A 34 -12.79 -15.08 12.71
CA SER A 34 -14.05 -14.96 11.98
C SER A 34 -15.25 -14.64 12.90
N GLU A 35 -15.16 -14.97 14.19
CA GLU A 35 -16.20 -14.76 15.19
C GLU A 35 -16.06 -13.40 15.93
N LEU A 36 -14.88 -12.79 15.91
CA LEU A 36 -14.67 -11.46 16.50
C LEU A 36 -15.49 -10.41 15.75
N THR A 37 -16.03 -9.45 16.50
CA THR A 37 -16.76 -8.32 15.91
C THR A 37 -15.81 -7.23 15.40
N LEU A 38 -16.30 -6.40 14.48
CA LEU A 38 -15.57 -5.20 14.06
C LEU A 38 -15.39 -4.23 15.26
N GLY A 39 -16.32 -4.26 16.21
CA GLY A 39 -16.19 -3.55 17.48
C GLY A 39 -14.99 -4.01 18.30
N ASP A 40 -14.85 -5.32 18.49
CA ASP A 40 -13.71 -5.90 19.24
C ASP A 40 -12.37 -5.48 18.64
N LEU A 41 -12.27 -5.47 17.31
CA LEU A 41 -11.04 -5.06 16.62
C LEU A 41 -10.71 -3.57 16.81
N ARG A 42 -11.73 -2.72 16.87
CA ARG A 42 -11.53 -1.28 17.10
C ARG A 42 -11.19 -0.97 18.55
N GLU A 43 -11.83 -1.65 19.49
CA GLU A 43 -11.64 -1.43 20.93
C GLU A 43 -10.30 -2.00 21.42
N HIS A 44 -9.69 -2.93 20.66
CA HIS A 44 -8.42 -3.57 20.99
C HIS A 44 -7.43 -3.45 19.83
N PRO A 45 -6.97 -2.23 19.49
CA PRO A 45 -6.01 -2.02 18.41
C PRO A 45 -4.68 -2.70 18.73
N VAL A 46 -3.89 -3.03 17.69
CA VAL A 46 -2.59 -3.71 17.85
C VAL A 46 -1.61 -2.87 18.68
N VAL A 47 -1.64 -1.54 18.49
CA VAL A 47 -0.93 -0.58 19.33
C VAL A 47 -1.96 0.33 19.96
N PRO A 48 -1.91 0.59 21.30
CA PRO A 48 -2.88 1.45 21.96
C PRO A 48 -2.96 2.85 21.36
N TYR A 49 -4.16 3.44 21.37
CA TYR A 49 -4.42 4.78 20.82
C TYR A 49 -3.51 5.85 21.44
N GLU A 50 -3.25 5.76 22.74
CA GLU A 50 -2.43 6.71 23.49
C GLU A 50 -0.96 6.65 23.12
N ASP A 51 -0.52 5.48 22.67
CA ASP A 51 0.91 5.16 22.49
C ASP A 51 1.40 5.41 21.05
N ASP A 52 0.51 5.62 20.08
CA ASP A 52 0.88 5.63 18.66
C ASP A 52 0.09 6.64 17.82
N ALA A 53 0.81 7.57 17.18
CA ALA A 53 0.19 8.57 16.31
C ALA A 53 -0.49 7.95 15.06
N VAL A 54 0.04 6.83 14.54
CA VAL A 54 -0.55 6.14 13.39
C VAL A 54 -1.90 5.54 13.78
N THR A 55 -1.97 4.89 14.94
CA THR A 55 -3.24 4.37 15.49
C THR A 55 -4.26 5.50 15.70
N ARG A 56 -3.83 6.65 16.25
CA ARG A 56 -4.71 7.83 16.40
C ARG A 56 -5.28 8.27 15.06
N ILE A 57 -4.44 8.47 14.05
CA ILE A 57 -4.89 8.89 12.72
C ILE A 57 -5.91 7.91 12.13
N ILE A 58 -5.66 6.59 12.26
CA ILE A 58 -6.57 5.55 11.78
C ILE A 58 -7.90 5.60 12.51
N GLN A 59 -7.89 5.67 13.84
CA GLN A 59 -9.09 5.69 14.66
C GLN A 59 -9.93 6.97 14.44
N ASP A 60 -9.27 8.12 14.34
CA ASP A 60 -9.91 9.43 14.17
C ASP A 60 -10.50 9.60 12.76
N ALA A 61 -9.97 8.91 11.76
CA ALA A 61 -10.49 8.92 10.40
C ALA A 61 -11.79 8.11 10.23
N VAL A 62 -12.16 7.30 11.20
CA VAL A 62 -13.38 6.48 11.13
C VAL A 62 -14.64 7.35 11.19
N HIS A 63 -15.52 7.20 10.21
CA HIS A 63 -16.83 7.85 10.21
C HIS A 63 -17.79 7.15 11.18
N THR A 64 -17.94 7.71 12.37
CA THR A 64 -18.68 7.11 13.50
C THR A 64 -20.08 6.58 13.14
N PRO A 65 -20.97 7.34 12.44
CA PRO A 65 -22.30 6.83 12.10
C PRO A 65 -22.27 5.55 11.23
N VAL A 66 -21.29 5.42 10.33
CA VAL A 66 -21.12 4.20 9.52
C VAL A 66 -20.60 3.07 10.40
N TYR A 67 -19.59 3.34 11.23
CA TYR A 67 -19.06 2.36 12.16
C TYR A 67 -20.15 1.79 13.09
N GLU A 68 -20.98 2.63 13.70
CA GLU A 68 -22.07 2.18 14.59
C GLU A 68 -23.06 1.26 13.87
N SER A 69 -23.23 1.39 12.57
CA SER A 69 -24.10 0.50 11.78
C SER A 69 -23.51 -0.89 11.51
N ILE A 70 -22.19 -1.05 11.66
CA ILE A 70 -21.47 -2.28 11.33
C ILE A 70 -20.68 -2.86 12.52
N ARG A 71 -20.57 -2.15 13.64
CA ARG A 71 -19.71 -2.56 14.78
C ARG A 71 -19.98 -3.96 15.31
N ASN A 72 -21.24 -4.39 15.24
CA ASN A 72 -21.67 -5.70 15.71
C ASN A 72 -21.51 -6.82 14.66
N TRP A 73 -21.08 -6.50 13.45
CA TRP A 73 -20.78 -7.53 12.46
C TRP A 73 -19.55 -8.30 12.90
N SER A 74 -19.61 -9.63 12.81
CA SER A 74 -18.40 -10.44 12.91
C SER A 74 -17.54 -10.26 11.66
N VAL A 75 -16.25 -10.57 11.76
CA VAL A 75 -15.36 -10.59 10.60
C VAL A 75 -15.88 -11.55 9.53
N GLY A 76 -16.52 -12.66 9.95
CA GLY A 76 -17.18 -13.60 9.04
C GLY A 76 -18.36 -12.99 8.31
N GLU A 77 -19.25 -12.27 9.01
CA GLU A 77 -20.37 -11.55 8.37
C GLU A 77 -19.88 -10.46 7.43
N PHE A 78 -18.82 -9.75 7.78
CA PHE A 78 -18.20 -8.79 6.87
C PHE A 78 -17.62 -9.45 5.61
N ARG A 79 -17.02 -10.64 5.74
CA ARG A 79 -16.61 -11.46 4.60
C ARG A 79 -17.80 -11.81 3.70
N GLU A 80 -18.89 -12.33 4.28
CA GLU A 80 -20.10 -12.68 3.52
C GLU A 80 -20.69 -11.45 2.80
N PHE A 81 -20.73 -10.29 3.47
CA PHE A 81 -21.14 -9.04 2.83
C PHE A 81 -20.28 -8.71 1.60
N LEU A 82 -18.96 -8.84 1.69
CA LEU A 82 -18.06 -8.58 0.56
C LEU A 82 -18.25 -9.59 -0.58
N LEU A 83 -18.59 -10.84 -0.26
CA LEU A 83 -18.74 -11.91 -1.25
C LEU A 83 -20.18 -12.05 -1.81
N ASP A 84 -21.19 -11.46 -1.18
CA ASP A 84 -22.56 -11.50 -1.71
C ASP A 84 -22.62 -10.81 -3.08
N GLY A 85 -23.10 -11.54 -4.09
CA GLY A 85 -23.26 -11.02 -5.47
C GLY A 85 -24.17 -9.79 -5.58
N ARG A 86 -25.04 -9.55 -4.58
CA ARG A 86 -25.95 -8.40 -4.49
C ARG A 86 -25.27 -7.14 -3.92
N THR A 87 -24.14 -7.31 -3.23
CA THR A 87 -23.41 -6.19 -2.64
C THR A 87 -22.73 -5.38 -3.76
N SER A 88 -23.19 -4.15 -3.93
CA SER A 88 -22.66 -3.23 -4.93
C SER A 88 -21.38 -2.52 -4.49
N SER A 89 -20.61 -2.02 -5.45
CA SER A 89 -19.44 -1.15 -5.18
C SER A 89 -19.81 0.06 -4.31
N ALA A 90 -20.97 0.67 -4.52
CA ALA A 90 -21.43 1.79 -3.73
C ALA A 90 -21.73 1.41 -2.26
N ALA A 91 -22.21 0.20 -2.01
CA ALA A 91 -22.42 -0.31 -0.65
C ALA A 91 -21.07 -0.52 0.07
N ILE A 92 -20.09 -1.10 -0.62
CA ILE A 92 -18.72 -1.29 -0.08
C ILE A 92 -18.07 0.07 0.20
N GLU A 93 -18.17 1.02 -0.74
CA GLU A 93 -17.64 2.38 -0.60
C GLU A 93 -18.22 3.12 0.62
N ARG A 94 -19.49 2.86 0.95
CA ARG A 94 -20.13 3.41 2.14
C ARG A 94 -19.57 2.79 3.40
N VAL A 95 -19.50 1.44 3.45
CA VAL A 95 -19.04 0.69 4.62
C VAL A 95 -17.57 0.99 4.92
N ARG A 96 -16.70 1.13 3.90
CA ARG A 96 -15.28 1.38 4.11
C ARG A 96 -14.97 2.61 4.96
N LYS A 97 -15.87 3.61 5.00
CA LYS A 97 -15.69 4.82 5.82
C LYS A 97 -15.77 4.54 7.33
N GLY A 98 -16.36 3.42 7.71
CA GLY A 98 -16.46 2.98 9.11
C GLY A 98 -15.42 1.96 9.53
N LEU A 99 -14.44 1.63 8.65
CA LEU A 99 -13.46 0.58 8.90
C LEU A 99 -12.11 1.16 9.33
N THR A 100 -11.42 0.41 10.20
CA THR A 100 -9.98 0.58 10.44
C THR A 100 -9.16 -0.34 9.54
N SER A 101 -7.85 -0.11 9.47
CA SER A 101 -6.91 -0.99 8.75
C SER A 101 -6.88 -2.41 9.30
N GLU A 102 -7.05 -2.58 10.62
CA GLU A 102 -7.09 -3.89 11.27
C GLU A 102 -8.31 -4.70 10.86
N MET A 103 -9.49 -4.06 10.72
CA MET A 103 -10.71 -4.73 10.22
C MET A 103 -10.53 -5.22 8.78
N ALA A 104 -9.90 -4.40 7.92
CA ALA A 104 -9.58 -4.80 6.55
C ALA A 104 -8.56 -5.95 6.52
N ALA A 105 -7.54 -5.90 7.37
CA ALA A 105 -6.57 -6.97 7.51
C ALA A 105 -7.22 -8.27 8.04
N ALA A 106 -8.12 -8.17 9.03
CA ALA A 106 -8.81 -9.30 9.61
C ALA A 106 -9.64 -10.08 8.58
N VAL A 107 -10.50 -9.37 7.82
CA VAL A 107 -11.31 -10.03 6.80
C VAL A 107 -10.47 -10.63 5.68
N SER A 108 -9.38 -9.96 5.29
CA SER A 108 -8.45 -10.48 4.26
C SER A 108 -7.80 -11.80 4.69
N LYS A 109 -7.49 -11.96 5.98
CA LYS A 109 -6.83 -13.16 6.51
C LYS A 109 -7.72 -14.40 6.54
N ILE A 110 -9.04 -14.24 6.54
CA ILE A 110 -9.99 -15.35 6.48
C ILE A 110 -10.50 -15.63 5.06
N MET A 111 -10.07 -14.84 4.07
CA MET A 111 -10.42 -15.03 2.67
C MET A 111 -9.41 -15.93 1.94
N SER A 112 -9.90 -16.70 0.96
CA SER A 112 -9.07 -17.34 -0.04
C SER A 112 -8.61 -16.33 -1.12
N ASN A 113 -7.63 -16.70 -1.94
CA ASN A 113 -7.23 -15.87 -3.07
C ASN A 113 -8.38 -15.59 -4.05
N ALA A 114 -9.24 -16.58 -4.28
CA ALA A 114 -10.44 -16.40 -5.12
C ALA A 114 -11.42 -15.40 -4.52
N ASP A 115 -11.64 -15.45 -3.19
CA ASP A 115 -12.49 -14.50 -2.47
C ASP A 115 -11.93 -13.08 -2.59
N LEU A 116 -10.61 -12.91 -2.41
CA LEU A 116 -9.94 -11.61 -2.53
C LEU A 116 -10.08 -11.03 -3.93
N ILE A 117 -9.89 -11.85 -4.98
CA ILE A 117 -10.08 -11.44 -6.38
C ILE A 117 -11.53 -11.02 -6.62
N PHE A 118 -12.50 -11.80 -6.14
CA PHE A 118 -13.93 -11.51 -6.29
C PHE A 118 -14.32 -10.21 -5.59
N ALA A 119 -13.86 -10.01 -4.35
CA ALA A 119 -14.11 -8.77 -3.60
C ALA A 119 -13.43 -7.56 -4.27
N ALA A 120 -12.16 -7.68 -4.67
CA ALA A 120 -11.41 -6.60 -5.32
C ALA A 120 -12.06 -6.14 -6.63
N LYS A 121 -12.67 -7.07 -7.39
CA LYS A 121 -13.41 -6.74 -8.62
C LYS A 121 -14.58 -5.76 -8.39
N LYS A 122 -15.13 -5.73 -7.17
CA LYS A 122 -16.20 -4.81 -6.76
C LYS A 122 -15.70 -3.47 -6.24
N MET A 123 -14.38 -3.31 -6.06
CA MET A 123 -13.73 -2.13 -5.49
C MET A 123 -12.85 -1.45 -6.56
N PRO A 124 -13.42 -0.88 -7.62
CA PRO A 124 -12.63 -0.21 -8.66
C PRO A 124 -11.93 1.02 -8.04
N VAL A 125 -10.63 1.08 -8.24
CA VAL A 125 -9.82 2.24 -7.85
C VAL A 125 -9.23 2.84 -9.12
N VAL A 126 -9.67 4.05 -9.46
CA VAL A 126 -9.15 4.81 -10.60
C VAL A 126 -8.41 6.03 -10.08
N VAL A 127 -7.15 6.13 -10.42
CA VAL A 127 -6.27 7.25 -10.04
C VAL A 127 -5.90 8.05 -11.29
N ARG A 128 -6.01 9.36 -11.18
CA ARG A 128 -5.60 10.31 -12.23
C ARG A 128 -4.35 11.06 -11.77
N SER A 129 -3.34 11.01 -12.61
CA SER A 129 -2.10 11.77 -12.50
C SER A 129 -1.76 12.32 -13.90
N ASN A 130 -0.53 12.20 -14.39
CA ASN A 130 -0.22 12.48 -15.80
C ASN A 130 -0.85 11.45 -16.75
N ASN A 131 -1.25 10.31 -16.21
CA ASN A 131 -2.04 9.27 -16.86
C ASN A 131 -3.22 8.87 -15.98
N THR A 132 -4.04 7.90 -16.43
CA THR A 132 -5.12 7.30 -15.65
C THR A 132 -4.82 5.83 -15.44
N VAL A 133 -4.72 5.42 -14.17
CA VAL A 133 -4.41 4.04 -13.75
C VAL A 133 -5.65 3.42 -13.10
N GLY A 134 -5.89 2.13 -13.34
CA GLY A 134 -6.99 1.37 -12.75
C GLY A 134 -8.27 1.33 -13.59
N LEU A 135 -8.22 1.70 -14.86
CA LEU A 135 -9.35 1.54 -15.78
C LEU A 135 -9.63 0.05 -16.02
N PRO A 136 -10.91 -0.38 -16.08
CA PRO A 136 -11.27 -1.76 -16.37
C PRO A 136 -10.66 -2.27 -17.67
N GLY A 137 -10.05 -3.46 -17.63
CA GLY A 137 -9.42 -4.08 -18.80
C GLY A 137 -8.05 -3.52 -19.19
N HIS A 138 -7.50 -2.59 -18.42
CA HIS A 138 -6.17 -2.03 -18.64
C HIS A 138 -5.21 -2.41 -17.52
N PHE A 139 -4.05 -2.93 -17.89
CA PHE A 139 -2.93 -3.05 -16.98
C PHE A 139 -2.04 -1.82 -17.11
N SER A 140 -1.52 -1.39 -15.98
CA SER A 140 -0.49 -0.36 -15.93
C SER A 140 0.74 -0.91 -15.24
N SER A 141 1.90 -0.59 -15.76
CA SER A 141 3.18 -1.13 -15.31
C SER A 141 4.10 -0.04 -14.77
N ARG A 142 4.81 -0.36 -13.70
CA ARG A 142 5.96 0.42 -13.24
C ARG A 142 7.20 -0.08 -13.99
N LEU A 143 7.94 0.84 -14.60
CA LEU A 143 9.28 0.60 -15.08
C LEU A 143 10.27 1.01 -13.98
N GLN A 144 11.14 0.07 -13.56
CA GLN A 144 12.11 0.32 -12.50
C GLN A 144 13.52 0.05 -13.00
N PRO A 145 14.14 1.01 -13.71
CA PRO A 145 15.53 0.92 -14.11
C PRO A 145 16.41 1.16 -12.89
N ASN A 146 17.27 0.21 -12.56
CA ASN A 146 18.22 0.32 -11.46
C ASN A 146 19.64 0.04 -11.96
N ASP A 147 20.60 0.75 -11.41
CA ASP A 147 22.02 0.52 -11.66
C ASP A 147 22.76 0.46 -10.31
N THR A 148 23.67 -0.49 -10.15
CA THR A 148 24.40 -0.70 -8.88
C THR A 148 25.39 0.41 -8.53
N ARG A 149 25.64 1.35 -9.45
CA ARG A 149 26.52 2.51 -9.28
C ARG A 149 25.80 3.82 -9.50
N ASP A 150 24.46 3.77 -9.68
CA ASP A 150 23.64 4.95 -10.02
C ASP A 150 24.08 5.67 -11.31
N GLU A 151 24.62 4.95 -12.28
CA GLU A 151 25.12 5.48 -13.55
C GLU A 151 23.96 5.94 -14.45
N ILE A 152 23.81 7.24 -14.62
CA ILE A 152 22.71 7.84 -15.41
C ILE A 152 22.63 7.29 -16.84
N PRO A 153 23.73 7.13 -17.62
CA PRO A 153 23.64 6.55 -18.96
C PRO A 153 23.10 5.13 -18.99
N SER A 154 23.46 4.29 -17.99
CA SER A 154 22.95 2.95 -17.84
C SER A 154 21.44 2.95 -17.52
N ILE A 155 21.02 3.81 -16.60
CA ILE A 155 19.60 4.00 -16.24
C ILE A 155 18.80 4.44 -17.47
N VAL A 156 19.27 5.41 -18.22
CA VAL A 156 18.63 5.92 -19.44
C VAL A 156 18.47 4.82 -20.49
N ALA A 157 19.51 3.99 -20.69
CA ALA A 157 19.44 2.85 -21.62
C ALA A 157 18.35 1.86 -21.21
N GLN A 158 18.27 1.51 -19.92
CA GLN A 158 17.23 0.63 -19.37
C GLN A 158 15.83 1.23 -19.50
N VAL A 159 15.68 2.56 -19.36
CA VAL A 159 14.40 3.24 -19.60
C VAL A 159 13.96 3.06 -21.04
N TYR A 160 14.83 3.32 -22.01
CA TYR A 160 14.51 3.16 -23.44
C TYR A 160 14.19 1.71 -23.79
N GLU A 161 14.92 0.75 -23.23
CA GLU A 161 14.63 -0.66 -23.38
C GLU A 161 13.23 -1.02 -22.84
N GLY A 162 12.93 -0.62 -21.60
CA GLY A 162 11.63 -0.88 -20.97
C GLY A 162 10.47 -0.22 -21.72
N LEU A 163 10.62 1.01 -22.18
CA LEU A 163 9.64 1.71 -23.00
C LEU A 163 9.41 1.00 -24.34
N SER A 164 10.46 0.39 -24.95
CA SER A 164 10.32 -0.39 -26.18
C SER A 164 9.44 -1.62 -26.02
N TYR A 165 9.32 -2.16 -24.78
CA TYR A 165 8.40 -3.25 -24.43
C TYR A 165 7.03 -2.76 -23.97
N GLY A 166 6.78 -1.45 -23.97
CA GLY A 166 5.52 -0.87 -23.53
C GLY A 166 5.35 -0.82 -22.00
N ALA A 167 6.46 -0.90 -21.24
CA ALA A 167 6.43 -0.74 -19.78
C ALA A 167 6.62 0.72 -19.37
N GLY A 168 6.10 1.12 -18.19
CA GLY A 168 6.32 2.46 -17.62
C GLY A 168 5.14 3.41 -17.73
N ASP A 169 4.01 2.94 -18.20
CA ASP A 169 2.79 3.76 -18.31
C ASP A 169 2.22 4.19 -16.95
N ALA A 170 2.40 3.41 -15.89
CA ALA A 170 2.03 3.83 -14.54
C ALA A 170 3.05 4.81 -13.94
N VAL A 171 4.33 4.46 -14.00
CA VAL A 171 5.43 5.26 -13.45
C VAL A 171 6.78 4.73 -13.93
N ILE A 172 7.74 5.61 -14.08
CA ILE A 172 9.16 5.27 -14.22
C ILE A 172 9.84 5.66 -12.91
N GLY A 173 10.33 4.66 -12.15
CA GLY A 173 10.81 4.90 -10.79
C GLY A 173 12.09 4.16 -10.46
N ILE A 174 13.03 4.85 -9.82
CA ILE A 174 14.38 4.36 -9.49
C ILE A 174 14.49 4.14 -7.98
N ASN A 175 15.19 3.06 -7.60
CA ASN A 175 15.70 2.88 -6.24
C ASN A 175 17.20 3.17 -6.26
N PRO A 176 17.66 4.35 -5.78
CA PRO A 176 19.06 4.70 -5.80
C PRO A 176 19.86 3.85 -4.81
N VAL A 177 21.13 3.64 -5.11
CA VAL A 177 22.10 3.05 -4.17
C VAL A 177 22.56 4.13 -3.19
N THR A 178 22.69 5.36 -3.67
CA THR A 178 23.18 6.49 -2.87
C THR A 178 22.07 7.51 -2.66
N ASP A 179 21.61 7.65 -1.43
CA ASP A 179 20.57 8.62 -1.03
C ASP A 179 21.20 9.99 -0.73
N THR A 180 21.55 10.73 -1.78
CA THR A 180 21.98 12.14 -1.70
C THR A 180 21.10 13.03 -2.53
N VAL A 181 21.06 14.32 -2.20
CA VAL A 181 20.28 15.33 -2.92
C VAL A 181 20.72 15.44 -4.39
N GLU A 182 22.03 15.44 -4.63
CA GLU A 182 22.62 15.55 -5.95
C GLU A 182 22.24 14.36 -6.83
N ASN A 183 22.36 13.14 -6.28
CA ASN A 183 22.04 11.92 -7.01
C ASN A 183 20.53 11.82 -7.30
N THR A 184 19.69 12.07 -6.29
CA THR A 184 18.24 12.11 -6.43
C THR A 184 17.80 13.12 -7.51
N LYS A 185 18.37 14.33 -7.50
CA LYS A 185 18.11 15.36 -8.50
C LYS A 185 18.54 14.94 -9.90
N ALA A 186 19.74 14.35 -10.03
CA ALA A 186 20.25 13.90 -11.32
C ALA A 186 19.35 12.82 -11.94
N MET A 187 18.92 11.83 -11.15
CA MET A 187 18.00 10.78 -11.59
C MET A 187 16.63 11.32 -11.98
N LEU A 188 16.02 12.15 -11.13
CA LEU A 188 14.71 12.75 -11.42
C LEU A 188 14.74 13.54 -12.73
N ASN A 189 15.76 14.36 -12.93
CA ASN A 189 15.89 15.17 -14.13
C ASN A 189 16.18 14.32 -15.38
N ALA A 190 16.99 13.28 -15.28
CA ALA A 190 17.25 12.37 -16.40
C ALA A 190 15.98 11.64 -16.87
N LEU A 191 15.15 11.16 -15.93
CA LEU A 191 13.87 10.56 -16.24
C LEU A 191 12.89 11.58 -16.84
N TRP A 192 12.85 12.79 -16.26
CA TRP A 192 11.97 13.85 -16.72
C TRP A 192 12.32 14.29 -18.16
N GLU A 193 13.61 14.37 -18.49
CA GLU A 193 14.05 14.71 -19.85
C GLU A 193 13.53 13.71 -20.89
N ILE A 194 13.51 12.41 -20.58
CA ILE A 194 12.94 11.39 -21.47
C ILE A 194 11.43 11.58 -21.61
N ILE A 195 10.72 11.78 -20.49
CA ILE A 195 9.27 11.99 -20.47
C ILE A 195 8.87 13.20 -21.31
N GLU A 196 9.55 14.33 -21.11
CA GLU A 196 9.31 15.57 -21.84
C GLU A 196 9.65 15.44 -23.33
N ARG A 197 10.82 14.88 -23.66
CA ARG A 197 11.29 14.72 -25.03
C ARG A 197 10.33 13.91 -25.88
N HIS A 198 9.76 12.85 -25.31
CA HIS A 198 8.87 11.94 -26.01
C HIS A 198 7.39 12.14 -25.69
N GLN A 199 7.08 13.16 -24.87
CA GLN A 199 5.72 13.48 -24.42
C GLN A 199 4.95 12.24 -23.88
N ILE A 200 5.63 11.45 -23.05
CA ILE A 200 5.08 10.20 -22.50
C ILE A 200 4.09 10.56 -21.37
N PRO A 201 2.84 10.11 -21.41
CA PRO A 201 1.86 10.38 -20.35
C PRO A 201 2.12 9.49 -19.13
N THR A 202 3.23 9.70 -18.45
CA THR A 202 3.65 8.99 -17.23
C THR A 202 4.23 9.96 -16.22
N GLN A 203 4.65 9.48 -15.07
CA GLN A 203 5.34 10.24 -14.04
C GLN A 203 6.66 9.55 -13.67
N ASN A 204 7.60 10.34 -13.16
CA ASN A 204 8.84 9.84 -12.58
C ASN A 204 8.80 9.88 -11.06
N CYS A 205 9.57 9.01 -10.41
CA CYS A 205 9.88 9.07 -8.99
C CYS A 205 11.25 8.46 -8.69
N VAL A 206 11.79 8.83 -7.53
CA VAL A 206 13.01 8.21 -6.97
C VAL A 206 12.68 7.80 -5.53
N LEU A 207 12.98 6.57 -5.15
CA LEU A 207 12.81 6.09 -3.76
C LEU A 207 14.04 6.48 -2.93
N ALA A 208 14.15 7.74 -2.61
CA ALA A 208 15.08 8.29 -1.62
C ALA A 208 14.30 8.68 -0.36
N HIS A 209 14.99 9.02 0.72
CA HIS A 209 14.32 9.54 1.91
C HIS A 209 13.51 10.81 1.57
N VAL A 210 12.33 10.98 2.17
CA VAL A 210 11.43 12.10 1.83
C VAL A 210 12.12 13.46 1.99
N THR A 211 12.97 13.64 2.99
CA THR A 211 13.71 14.88 3.19
C THR A 211 14.71 15.15 2.08
N THR A 212 15.39 14.11 1.57
CA THR A 212 16.29 14.20 0.41
C THR A 212 15.51 14.59 -0.85
N GLN A 213 14.34 13.96 -1.08
CA GLN A 213 13.48 14.30 -2.22
C GLN A 213 12.98 15.74 -2.15
N MET A 214 12.52 16.19 -0.96
CA MET A 214 12.08 17.57 -0.76
C MET A 214 13.18 18.59 -1.06
N GLU A 215 14.40 18.31 -0.62
CA GLU A 215 15.53 19.21 -0.88
C GLU A 215 15.93 19.19 -2.36
N ALA A 216 15.95 18.03 -3.00
CA ALA A 216 16.19 17.92 -4.44
C ALA A 216 15.17 18.76 -5.25
N ILE A 217 13.90 18.73 -4.88
CA ILE A 217 12.84 19.53 -5.52
C ILE A 217 13.05 21.02 -5.27
N ARG A 218 13.41 21.43 -4.05
CA ARG A 218 13.75 22.84 -3.77
C ARG A 218 14.90 23.34 -4.64
N GLN A 219 15.84 22.46 -4.97
CA GLN A 219 16.96 22.74 -5.87
C GLN A 219 16.61 22.59 -7.36
N GLY A 220 15.35 22.41 -7.71
CA GLY A 220 14.88 22.36 -9.10
C GLY A 220 14.89 20.97 -9.74
N ALA A 221 14.76 19.90 -8.95
CA ALA A 221 14.47 18.59 -9.52
C ALA A 221 13.02 18.51 -9.99
N ASN A 222 12.80 17.88 -11.14
CA ASN A 222 11.48 17.65 -11.72
C ASN A 222 10.93 16.29 -11.27
N ALA A 223 10.09 16.26 -10.23
CA ALA A 223 9.45 15.05 -9.71
C ALA A 223 7.97 15.02 -10.09
N GLY A 224 7.53 13.95 -10.74
CA GLY A 224 6.13 13.69 -11.04
C GLY A 224 5.36 13.16 -9.83
N MET A 225 6.05 12.44 -8.94
CA MET A 225 5.50 11.98 -7.66
C MET A 225 6.61 11.80 -6.62
N ILE A 226 6.20 11.86 -5.35
CA ILE A 226 7.04 11.48 -4.21
C ILE A 226 6.75 10.02 -3.86
N PHE A 227 7.80 9.24 -3.66
CA PHE A 227 7.69 7.86 -3.21
C PHE A 227 8.41 7.70 -1.87
N GLN A 228 7.66 7.35 -0.84
CA GLN A 228 8.18 7.13 0.50
C GLN A 228 7.57 5.87 1.11
N SER A 229 8.41 4.99 1.63
CA SER A 229 7.96 3.89 2.49
C SER A 229 7.66 4.42 3.88
N ILE A 230 6.51 4.03 4.43
CA ILE A 230 6.10 4.39 5.79
C ILE A 230 5.94 3.13 6.64
N ALA A 231 6.32 3.20 7.91
CA ALA A 231 6.12 2.12 8.86
C ALA A 231 4.68 2.12 9.39
N GLY A 232 4.23 0.97 9.89
CA GLY A 232 2.90 0.79 10.47
C GLY A 232 2.72 1.38 11.87
N SER A 233 3.75 2.00 12.45
CA SER A 233 3.71 2.62 13.77
C SER A 233 4.61 3.85 13.84
N GLU A 234 4.29 4.78 14.74
CA GLU A 234 5.10 5.97 15.02
C GLU A 234 6.53 5.61 15.44
N LYS A 235 6.69 4.58 16.26
CA LYS A 235 8.02 4.13 16.69
C LYS A 235 8.85 3.68 15.49
N GLY A 236 8.28 2.90 14.58
CA GLY A 236 8.96 2.47 13.36
C GLY A 236 9.34 3.65 12.46
N LEU A 237 8.46 4.65 12.34
CA LEU A 237 8.75 5.86 11.56
C LEU A 237 9.92 6.65 12.16
N ARG A 238 9.97 6.83 13.48
CA ARG A 238 11.05 7.55 14.16
C ARG A 238 12.41 6.87 13.99
N GLU A 239 12.47 5.55 13.96
CA GLU A 239 13.70 4.79 13.72
C GLU A 239 14.30 5.07 12.34
N PHE A 240 13.47 5.43 11.37
CA PHE A 240 13.89 5.80 10.01
C PHE A 240 13.98 7.31 9.77
N GLY A 241 13.82 8.13 10.81
CA GLY A 241 13.95 9.58 10.73
C GLY A 241 12.80 10.29 9.98
N VAL A 242 11.61 9.68 9.96
CA VAL A 242 10.41 10.23 9.31
C VAL A 242 9.42 10.79 10.34
#